data_e5da7a7b65182c73792e7063e2548e9c
#
_entry.id   e5da7a7b65182c73792e7063e2548e9c
#
_cell.length_a   1.000
_cell.length_b   1.000
_cell.length_c   1.000
_cell.angle_alpha   90.00
_cell.angle_beta   90.00
_cell.angle_gamma   90.00
#
_symmetry.space_group_name_H-M   'P 1'
#
loop_
_entity.id
_entity.type
_entity.pdbx_description
1 polymer ?
#
loop_
_entity_poly.entity_id
_entity_poly.type
_entity_poly.pdbx_seq_one_letter_code
_entity_poly.pdbx_strand_id
1 'polypeptide(L)'
;MSTNLEVGIVGLPNVGKSTLFNAITKAGAEAANYPFCTIEPNVGVVDVPDNRLAVLAEMFGSKRILPAAMRFVDIAGLVEGASKGEGLGNKFLSHIRQVDAIAQVIRCFDDPNITHVSGSIDPIRDIEIINTELCLADLESVEKRKQRIEKIAKSGDKDARAELPLLERIIEGLGEAKPVRAQGLEEEELEMIKELTLLTAKPSLYVANISEDEVSDYSSNEYVKRVEEYA
;
A
#
# COMPACT_ATOMS: atom_id res chain seq x y z
N MET A 1 15.60 13.23 12.46
CA MET A 1 14.25 12.66 12.67
C MET A 1 14.29 11.25 12.13
N SER A 2 14.02 10.23 12.93
CA SER A 2 13.89 8.85 12.45
C SER A 2 12.51 8.77 11.79
N THR A 3 12.47 8.84 10.48
CA THR A 3 11.26 8.56 9.71
C THR A 3 11.09 7.04 9.69
N ASN A 4 10.31 6.51 10.62
CA ASN A 4 9.88 5.13 10.52
C ASN A 4 8.90 5.04 9.35
N LEU A 5 9.32 4.39 8.27
CA LEU A 5 8.45 4.13 7.12
C LEU A 5 7.35 3.14 7.54
N GLU A 6 6.10 3.47 7.23
CA GLU A 6 4.95 2.63 7.52
C GLU A 6 4.42 1.97 6.25
N VAL A 7 4.28 0.64 6.28
CA VAL A 7 3.78 -0.16 5.17
C VAL A 7 2.49 -0.85 5.58
N GLY A 8 1.41 -0.58 4.87
CA GLY A 8 0.13 -1.24 5.06
C GLY A 8 0.06 -2.55 4.28
N ILE A 9 -0.18 -3.66 4.98
CA ILE A 9 -0.43 -4.96 4.34
C ILE A 9 -1.92 -5.03 4.00
N VAL A 10 -2.23 -5.13 2.72
CA VAL A 10 -3.61 -5.20 2.20
C VAL A 10 -3.80 -6.45 1.34
N GLY A 11 -5.04 -6.81 1.07
CA GLY A 11 -5.39 -7.95 0.21
C GLY A 11 -6.81 -8.43 0.50
N LEU A 12 -7.34 -9.27 -0.38
CA LEU A 12 -8.65 -9.90 -0.18
C LEU A 12 -8.64 -10.84 1.03
N PRO A 13 -9.80 -11.27 1.54
CA PRO A 13 -9.86 -12.31 2.57
C PRO A 13 -9.17 -13.60 2.12
N ASN A 14 -8.55 -14.31 3.07
CA ASN A 14 -7.92 -15.63 2.88
C ASN A 14 -6.74 -15.68 1.89
N VAL A 15 -6.10 -14.55 1.58
CA VAL A 15 -4.89 -14.52 0.74
C VAL A 15 -3.57 -14.71 1.51
N GLY A 16 -3.64 -14.77 2.87
CA GLY A 16 -2.47 -14.99 3.73
C GLY A 16 -1.87 -13.73 4.37
N LYS A 17 -2.59 -12.59 4.40
CA LYS A 17 -2.11 -11.33 5.02
C LYS A 17 -1.61 -11.50 6.45
N SER A 18 -2.45 -12.04 7.33
CA SER A 18 -2.11 -12.20 8.75
C SER A 18 -1.00 -13.22 8.96
N THR A 19 -0.89 -14.22 8.07
CA THR A 19 0.23 -15.16 8.08
C THR A 19 1.54 -14.45 7.76
N LEU A 20 1.56 -13.64 6.70
CA LEU A 20 2.71 -12.81 6.34
C LEU A 20 3.08 -11.83 7.46
N PHE A 21 2.09 -11.09 7.98
CA PHE A 21 2.29 -10.16 9.08
C PHE A 21 2.92 -10.84 10.30
N ASN A 22 2.37 -11.99 10.71
CA ASN A 22 2.89 -12.75 11.85
C ASN A 22 4.31 -13.29 11.58
N ALA A 23 4.61 -13.73 10.37
CA ALA A 23 5.94 -14.20 10.01
C ALA A 23 6.97 -13.08 10.09
N ILE A 24 6.68 -11.91 9.52
CA ILE A 24 7.55 -10.74 9.54
C ILE A 24 7.75 -10.24 10.98
N THR A 25 6.68 -10.11 11.75
CA THR A 25 6.75 -9.53 13.11
C THR A 25 7.32 -10.49 14.15
N LYS A 26 7.14 -11.79 13.99
CA LYS A 26 7.79 -12.79 14.86
C LYS A 26 9.31 -12.83 14.64
N ALA A 27 9.76 -12.71 13.42
CA ALA A 27 11.19 -12.59 13.11
C ALA A 27 11.80 -11.29 13.69
N GLY A 28 10.99 -10.24 13.85
CA GLY A 28 11.40 -8.96 14.44
C GLY A 28 11.21 -8.85 15.95
N ALA A 29 10.63 -9.85 16.63
CA ALA A 29 10.34 -9.79 18.07
C ALA A 29 11.61 -9.68 18.94
N GLU A 30 12.79 -10.05 18.44
CA GLU A 30 14.08 -9.78 19.09
C GLU A 30 14.48 -8.28 19.05
N ALA A 31 13.84 -7.49 18.18
CA ALA A 31 14.09 -6.05 18.01
C ALA A 31 13.26 -5.16 18.97
N ALA A 32 12.51 -5.73 19.90
CA ALA A 32 11.60 -5.05 20.84
C ALA A 32 12.24 -4.07 21.85
N ASN A 33 13.48 -3.64 21.63
CA ASN A 33 14.21 -2.69 22.48
C ASN A 33 14.16 -1.23 21.98
N TYR A 34 13.15 -0.87 21.15
CA TYR A 34 12.93 0.53 20.81
C TYR A 34 12.22 1.25 21.94
N PRO A 35 12.90 2.21 22.63
CA PRO A 35 12.25 3.03 23.63
C PRO A 35 11.27 3.98 22.93
N PHE A 36 10.00 3.78 23.00
CA PHE A 36 8.88 4.55 22.42
C PHE A 36 7.95 3.77 21.46
N CYS A 37 8.08 2.46 21.33
CA CYS A 37 7.06 1.67 20.63
C CYS A 37 5.88 1.40 21.56
N THR A 38 4.77 2.08 21.33
CA THR A 38 3.47 1.67 21.85
C THR A 38 3.07 0.38 21.13
N ILE A 39 2.74 -0.68 21.87
CA ILE A 39 2.23 -1.93 21.30
C ILE A 39 0.79 -1.65 20.87
N GLU A 40 0.60 -1.28 19.60
CA GLU A 40 -0.72 -1.18 19.00
C GLU A 40 -1.09 -2.53 18.40
N PRO A 41 -2.34 -3.02 18.58
CA PRO A 41 -2.79 -4.22 17.91
C PRO A 41 -2.68 -4.03 16.39
N ASN A 42 -2.14 -5.05 15.71
CA ASN A 42 -1.91 -5.09 14.27
C ASN A 42 -0.79 -4.17 13.72
N VAL A 43 0.13 -3.71 14.57
CA VAL A 43 1.35 -3.01 14.15
C VAL A 43 2.57 -3.80 14.59
N GLY A 44 3.47 -4.07 13.66
CA GLY A 44 4.75 -4.73 13.92
C GLY A 44 5.92 -3.86 13.47
N VAL A 45 6.97 -3.80 14.26
CA VAL A 45 8.21 -3.09 13.92
C VAL A 45 9.30 -4.11 13.62
N VAL A 46 9.98 -3.93 12.49
CA VAL A 46 11.01 -4.85 12.00
C VAL A 46 12.25 -4.06 11.61
N ASP A 47 13.41 -4.55 12.02
CA ASP A 47 14.68 -3.99 11.61
C ASP A 47 14.95 -4.29 10.13
N VAL A 48 15.42 -3.28 9.40
CA VAL A 48 15.84 -3.45 8.01
C VAL A 48 17.26 -4.05 8.00
N PRO A 49 17.44 -5.28 7.50
CA PRO A 49 18.75 -5.90 7.43
C PRO A 49 19.69 -5.08 6.52
N ASP A 50 20.85 -4.67 7.04
CA ASP A 50 21.88 -3.98 6.26
C ASP A 50 23.26 -4.41 6.70
N ASN A 51 23.90 -5.26 5.90
CA ASN A 51 25.23 -5.80 6.17
C ASN A 51 26.32 -4.72 6.23
N ARG A 52 26.10 -3.55 5.62
CA ARG A 52 27.05 -2.43 5.66
C ARG A 52 27.24 -1.87 7.07
N LEU A 53 26.20 -1.97 7.92
CA LEU A 53 26.26 -1.47 9.29
C LEU A 53 27.31 -2.19 10.13
N ALA A 54 27.45 -3.50 9.98
CA ALA A 54 28.47 -4.29 10.69
C ALA A 54 29.88 -3.85 10.28
N VAL A 55 30.13 -3.70 8.98
CA VAL A 55 31.42 -3.25 8.43
C VAL A 55 31.78 -1.84 8.92
N LEU A 56 30.83 -0.92 8.87
CA LEU A 56 31.03 0.45 9.35
C LEU A 56 31.29 0.49 10.86
N ALA A 57 30.57 -0.32 11.64
CA ALA A 57 30.76 -0.40 13.08
C ALA A 57 32.17 -0.89 13.43
N GLU A 58 32.70 -1.87 12.73
CA GLU A 58 34.08 -2.36 12.89
C GLU A 58 35.10 -1.28 12.53
N MET A 59 34.92 -0.63 11.37
CA MET A 59 35.84 0.43 10.91
C MET A 59 35.94 1.60 11.87
N PHE A 60 34.86 1.99 12.51
CA PHE A 60 34.78 3.16 13.40
C PHE A 60 34.80 2.81 14.90
N GLY A 61 34.93 1.53 15.25
CA GLY A 61 34.89 1.07 16.65
C GLY A 61 33.58 1.43 17.37
N SER A 62 32.46 1.36 16.65
CA SER A 62 31.13 1.77 17.16
C SER A 62 30.68 0.80 18.26
N LYS A 63 30.25 1.35 19.40
CA LYS A 63 29.75 0.56 20.54
C LYS A 63 28.33 0.02 20.34
N ARG A 64 27.59 0.56 19.38
CA ARG A 64 26.20 0.21 19.12
C ARG A 64 25.89 0.33 17.63
N ILE A 65 25.16 -0.64 17.11
CA ILE A 65 24.59 -0.64 15.75
C ILE A 65 23.09 -0.44 15.90
N LEU A 66 22.53 0.51 15.16
CA LEU A 66 21.09 0.79 15.11
C LEU A 66 20.68 0.71 13.65
N PRO A 67 20.01 -0.36 13.22
CA PRO A 67 19.43 -0.45 11.90
C PRO A 67 18.27 0.54 11.71
N ALA A 68 17.90 0.80 10.48
CA ALA A 68 16.63 1.43 10.19
C ALA A 68 15.49 0.48 10.58
N ALA A 69 14.38 1.03 11.04
CA ALA A 69 13.19 0.25 11.37
C ALA A 69 12.06 0.57 10.40
N MET A 70 11.25 -0.43 10.06
CA MET A 70 10.04 -0.32 9.26
C MET A 70 8.85 -0.80 10.07
N ARG A 71 7.74 -0.07 9.99
CA ARG A 71 6.49 -0.45 10.63
C ARG A 71 5.58 -1.13 9.61
N PHE A 72 5.11 -2.32 9.93
CA PHE A 72 4.08 -3.02 9.16
C PHE A 72 2.76 -2.92 9.90
N VAL A 73 1.70 -2.59 9.16
CA VAL A 73 0.33 -2.49 9.67
C VAL A 73 -0.53 -3.52 8.96
N ASP A 74 -1.07 -4.51 9.71
CA ASP A 74 -2.06 -5.44 9.17
C ASP A 74 -3.40 -4.73 9.04
N ILE A 75 -3.75 -4.35 7.81
CA ILE A 75 -5.00 -3.67 7.51
C ILE A 75 -6.05 -4.74 7.19
N ALA A 76 -7.18 -4.72 7.90
CA ALA A 76 -8.26 -5.67 7.70
C ALA A 76 -8.64 -5.81 6.21
N GLY A 77 -8.95 -7.03 5.77
CA GLY A 77 -9.17 -7.31 4.35
C GLY A 77 -10.26 -6.45 3.72
N LEU A 78 -9.97 -5.96 2.54
CA LEU A 78 -10.94 -5.28 1.68
C LEU A 78 -11.97 -6.28 1.19
N VAL A 79 -13.23 -5.89 1.21
CA VAL A 79 -14.32 -6.54 0.46
C VAL A 79 -14.80 -5.59 -0.62
N GLU A 80 -15.23 -6.14 -1.74
CA GLU A 80 -15.84 -5.39 -2.84
C GLU A 80 -16.98 -4.49 -2.31
N GLY A 81 -17.01 -3.23 -2.77
CA GLY A 81 -17.98 -2.23 -2.31
C GLY A 81 -17.56 -1.46 -1.05
N ALA A 82 -16.32 -1.58 -0.60
CA ALA A 82 -15.82 -0.88 0.59
C ALA A 82 -15.84 0.65 0.45
N SER A 83 -15.69 1.16 -0.77
CA SER A 83 -15.76 2.60 -1.07
C SER A 83 -17.17 3.18 -0.94
N LYS A 84 -18.21 2.34 -1.09
CA LYS A 84 -19.63 2.74 -0.99
C LYS A 84 -20.26 2.39 0.35
N GLY A 85 -19.54 1.65 1.22
CA GLY A 85 -20.07 1.10 2.46
C GLY A 85 -19.95 2.05 3.65
N GLU A 86 -20.98 2.09 4.50
CA GLU A 86 -20.90 2.68 5.83
C GLU A 86 -20.11 1.72 6.76
N GLY A 87 -19.15 2.24 7.51
CA GLY A 87 -18.51 1.53 8.62
C GLY A 87 -17.15 0.90 8.30
N LEU A 88 -17.06 -0.41 8.02
CA LEU A 88 -15.80 -1.14 7.90
C LEU A 88 -14.93 -0.68 6.70
N GLY A 89 -15.55 -0.37 5.55
CA GLY A 89 -14.84 0.13 4.37
C GLY A 89 -14.15 1.47 4.62
N ASN A 90 -14.82 2.41 5.28
CA ASN A 90 -14.23 3.70 5.63
C ASN A 90 -13.06 3.58 6.61
N LYS A 91 -13.12 2.63 7.56
CA LYS A 91 -12.00 2.34 8.47
C LYS A 91 -10.81 1.78 7.71
N PHE A 92 -11.03 0.85 6.79
CA PHE A 92 -9.99 0.31 5.92
C PHE A 92 -9.28 1.42 5.15
N LEU A 93 -10.02 2.26 4.44
CA LEU A 93 -9.48 3.38 3.67
C LEU A 93 -8.74 4.39 4.56
N SER A 94 -9.22 4.65 5.79
CA SER A 94 -8.55 5.55 6.74
C SER A 94 -7.21 5.00 7.21
N HIS A 95 -7.07 3.68 7.40
CA HIS A 95 -5.79 3.07 7.74
C HIS A 95 -4.79 3.15 6.59
N ILE A 96 -5.25 2.93 5.34
CA ILE A 96 -4.37 3.09 4.16
C ILE A 96 -3.91 4.56 4.01
N ARG A 97 -4.73 5.55 4.36
CA ARG A 97 -4.31 6.97 4.32
C ARG A 97 -3.12 7.26 5.23
N GLN A 98 -2.98 6.55 6.34
CA GLN A 98 -1.95 6.80 7.36
C GLN A 98 -0.59 6.19 7.01
N VAL A 99 -0.54 5.13 6.22
CA VAL A 99 0.72 4.47 5.84
C VAL A 99 1.40 5.16 4.65
N ASP A 100 2.72 4.97 4.52
CA ASP A 100 3.54 5.56 3.46
C ASP A 100 3.51 4.74 2.16
N ALA A 101 3.36 3.42 2.27
CA ALA A 101 3.35 2.49 1.15
C ALA A 101 2.36 1.34 1.39
N ILE A 102 2.01 0.63 0.32
CA ILE A 102 1.07 -0.48 0.34
C ILE A 102 1.78 -1.77 -0.10
N ALA A 103 1.68 -2.82 0.72
CA ALA A 103 2.06 -4.19 0.34
C ALA A 103 0.78 -5.00 0.09
N GLN A 104 0.47 -5.25 -1.17
CA GLN A 104 -0.71 -5.99 -1.58
C GLN A 104 -0.39 -7.48 -1.66
N VAL A 105 -0.97 -8.27 -0.75
CA VAL A 105 -0.82 -9.73 -0.72
C VAL A 105 -1.82 -10.37 -1.66
N ILE A 106 -1.30 -11.21 -2.55
CA ILE A 106 -2.03 -11.84 -3.64
C ILE A 106 -1.88 -13.35 -3.50
N ARG A 107 -3.00 -14.06 -3.59
CA ARG A 107 -2.99 -15.53 -3.55
C ARG A 107 -2.55 -16.09 -4.90
N CYS A 108 -1.43 -16.79 -4.91
CA CYS A 108 -0.85 -17.46 -6.07
C CYS A 108 -0.64 -18.95 -5.82
N PHE A 109 -1.52 -19.59 -5.02
CA PHE A 109 -1.48 -21.02 -4.70
C PHE A 109 -2.88 -21.60 -4.65
N ASP A 110 -3.02 -22.86 -5.00
CA ASP A 110 -4.24 -23.66 -4.87
C ASP A 110 -4.26 -24.44 -3.56
N ASP A 111 -5.33 -24.31 -2.77
CA ASP A 111 -5.60 -25.13 -1.59
C ASP A 111 -7.12 -25.34 -1.48
N PRO A 112 -7.60 -26.59 -1.59
CA PRO A 112 -9.03 -26.91 -1.53
C PRO A 112 -9.66 -26.64 -0.14
N ASN A 113 -8.84 -26.52 0.90
CA ASN A 113 -9.30 -26.24 2.27
C ASN A 113 -9.47 -24.73 2.52
N ILE A 114 -8.94 -23.88 1.65
CA ILE A 114 -9.00 -22.43 1.79
C ILE A 114 -9.94 -21.86 0.71
N THR A 115 -11.14 -21.47 1.12
CA THR A 115 -12.12 -20.88 0.20
C THR A 115 -11.67 -19.52 -0.29
N HIS A 116 -11.70 -19.29 -1.62
CA HIS A 116 -11.51 -17.97 -2.20
C HIS A 116 -12.86 -17.23 -2.25
N VAL A 117 -12.86 -15.93 -1.91
CA VAL A 117 -14.09 -15.11 -1.87
C VAL A 117 -14.80 -15.02 -3.22
N SER A 118 -14.07 -15.08 -4.33
CA SER A 118 -14.62 -15.06 -5.69
C SER A 118 -14.79 -16.45 -6.31
N GLY A 119 -14.63 -17.53 -5.54
CA GLY A 119 -14.81 -18.92 -5.99
C GLY A 119 -13.72 -19.49 -6.89
N SER A 120 -12.81 -18.68 -7.41
CA SER A 120 -11.65 -19.08 -8.23
C SER A 120 -10.46 -18.18 -7.96
N ILE A 121 -9.26 -18.73 -8.14
CA ILE A 121 -8.02 -17.95 -8.01
C ILE A 121 -7.76 -17.21 -9.32
N ASP A 122 -7.68 -15.90 -9.24
CA ASP A 122 -7.25 -15.02 -10.33
C ASP A 122 -6.52 -13.81 -9.76
N PRO A 123 -5.18 -13.86 -9.75
CA PRO A 123 -4.36 -12.81 -9.14
C PRO A 123 -4.61 -11.41 -9.71
N ILE A 124 -4.81 -11.31 -11.01
CA ILE A 124 -5.00 -10.00 -11.66
C ILE A 124 -6.35 -9.41 -11.29
N ARG A 125 -7.42 -10.20 -11.35
CA ARG A 125 -8.74 -9.77 -10.87
C ARG A 125 -8.68 -9.30 -9.42
N ASP A 126 -7.96 -10.00 -8.55
CA ASP A 126 -7.85 -9.68 -7.13
C ASP A 126 -7.09 -8.35 -6.92
N ILE A 127 -6.05 -8.09 -7.73
CA ILE A 127 -5.35 -6.80 -7.76
C ILE A 127 -6.30 -5.68 -8.23
N GLU A 128 -7.03 -5.91 -9.32
CA GLU A 128 -7.94 -4.93 -9.92
C GLU A 128 -9.09 -4.56 -9.00
N ILE A 129 -9.65 -5.51 -8.24
CA ILE A 129 -10.68 -5.23 -7.23
C ILE A 129 -10.15 -4.21 -6.21
N ILE A 130 -8.96 -4.42 -5.66
CA ILE A 130 -8.38 -3.49 -4.68
C ILE A 130 -8.06 -2.15 -5.33
N ASN A 131 -7.42 -2.13 -6.49
CA ASN A 131 -7.09 -0.89 -7.18
C ASN A 131 -8.36 -0.08 -7.51
N THR A 132 -9.43 -0.74 -7.95
CA THR A 132 -10.72 -0.08 -8.25
C THR A 132 -11.32 0.57 -7.01
N GLU A 133 -11.35 -0.12 -5.87
CA GLU A 133 -11.87 0.45 -4.62
C GLU A 133 -11.05 1.65 -4.15
N LEU A 134 -9.72 1.60 -4.28
CA LEU A 134 -8.86 2.72 -3.96
C LEU A 134 -9.07 3.90 -4.93
N CYS A 135 -9.23 3.62 -6.24
CA CYS A 135 -9.53 4.65 -7.25
C CYS A 135 -10.87 5.34 -6.99
N LEU A 136 -11.92 4.59 -6.62
CA LEU A 136 -13.22 5.15 -6.29
C LEU A 136 -13.17 6.08 -5.06
N ALA A 137 -12.41 5.68 -4.03
CA ALA A 137 -12.22 6.51 -2.85
C ALA A 137 -11.44 7.81 -3.14
N ASP A 138 -10.43 7.73 -4.00
CA ASP A 138 -9.67 8.89 -4.43
C ASP A 138 -10.50 9.78 -5.36
N LEU A 139 -11.28 9.20 -6.26
CA LEU A 139 -12.19 9.93 -7.16
C LEU A 139 -13.11 10.84 -6.37
N GLU A 140 -13.77 10.33 -5.33
CA GLU A 140 -14.63 11.14 -4.46
C GLU A 140 -13.85 12.30 -3.80
N SER A 141 -12.61 12.05 -3.39
CA SER A 141 -11.75 13.06 -2.75
C SER A 141 -11.35 14.17 -3.73
N VAL A 142 -10.96 13.77 -4.95
CA VAL A 142 -10.53 14.71 -6.00
C VAL A 142 -11.70 15.52 -6.55
N GLU A 143 -12.88 14.92 -6.72
CA GLU A 143 -14.10 15.63 -7.13
C GLU A 143 -14.51 16.72 -6.11
N LYS A 144 -14.46 16.40 -4.82
CA LYS A 144 -14.70 17.38 -3.75
C LYS A 144 -13.68 18.53 -3.80
N ARG A 145 -12.39 18.21 -4.04
CA ARG A 145 -11.35 19.24 -4.22
C ARG A 145 -11.65 20.10 -5.43
N LYS A 146 -11.96 19.50 -6.58
CA LYS A 146 -12.29 20.20 -7.82
C LYS A 146 -13.42 21.20 -7.60
N GLN A 147 -14.54 20.79 -7.01
CA GLN A 147 -15.69 21.65 -6.73
C GLN A 147 -15.32 22.87 -5.86
N ARG A 148 -14.40 22.69 -4.91
CA ARG A 148 -13.88 23.77 -4.07
C ARG A 148 -12.98 24.71 -4.86
N ILE A 149 -12.06 24.17 -5.64
CA ILE A 149 -11.09 24.92 -6.43
C ILE A 149 -11.77 25.72 -7.55
N GLU A 150 -12.81 25.18 -8.19
CA GLU A 150 -13.60 25.89 -9.21
C GLU A 150 -14.17 27.21 -8.68
N LYS A 151 -14.65 27.25 -7.43
CA LYS A 151 -15.16 28.46 -6.80
C LYS A 151 -14.06 29.50 -6.59
N ILE A 152 -12.87 29.06 -6.18
CA ILE A 152 -11.70 29.91 -5.96
C ILE A 152 -11.15 30.44 -7.30
N ALA A 153 -11.05 29.60 -8.31
CA ALA A 153 -10.60 29.96 -9.65
C ALA A 153 -11.47 31.04 -10.32
N LYS A 154 -12.79 31.03 -10.05
CA LYS A 154 -13.73 32.07 -10.52
C LYS A 154 -13.46 33.45 -9.90
N SER A 155 -12.84 33.53 -8.73
CA SER A 155 -12.42 34.81 -8.13
C SER A 155 -11.11 35.37 -8.70
N GLY A 156 -10.48 34.66 -9.64
CA GLY A 156 -9.26 35.12 -10.35
C GLY A 156 -7.96 34.56 -9.78
N ASP A 157 -8.02 33.67 -8.82
CA ASP A 157 -6.84 33.02 -8.23
C ASP A 157 -6.08 32.22 -9.29
N LYS A 158 -4.77 32.45 -9.41
CA LYS A 158 -3.93 31.86 -10.45
C LYS A 158 -3.57 30.40 -10.13
N ASP A 159 -3.31 30.09 -8.87
CA ASP A 159 -2.91 28.76 -8.44
C ASP A 159 -4.09 27.80 -8.56
N ALA A 160 -5.28 28.24 -8.15
CA ALA A 160 -6.52 27.50 -8.36
C ALA A 160 -6.81 27.22 -9.85
N ARG A 161 -6.53 28.17 -10.73
CA ARG A 161 -6.69 27.97 -12.18
C ARG A 161 -5.69 26.98 -12.75
N ALA A 162 -4.46 26.93 -12.21
CA ALA A 162 -3.45 25.99 -12.63
C ALA A 162 -3.75 24.55 -12.13
N GLU A 163 -4.36 24.42 -10.94
CA GLU A 163 -4.72 23.11 -10.35
C GLU A 163 -5.88 22.42 -11.09
N LEU A 164 -6.84 23.15 -11.63
CA LEU A 164 -8.05 22.59 -12.25
C LEU A 164 -7.78 21.56 -13.36
N PRO A 165 -6.94 21.82 -14.39
CA PRO A 165 -6.67 20.85 -15.45
C PRO A 165 -6.03 19.57 -14.92
N LEU A 166 -5.19 19.68 -13.89
CA LEU A 166 -4.57 18.54 -13.23
C LEU A 166 -5.63 17.65 -12.55
N LEU A 167 -6.55 18.29 -11.77
CA LEU A 167 -7.63 17.55 -11.12
C LEU A 167 -8.55 16.86 -12.14
N GLU A 168 -8.84 17.50 -13.28
CA GLU A 168 -9.65 16.91 -14.35
C GLU A 168 -8.99 15.67 -14.97
N ARG A 169 -7.68 15.75 -15.25
CA ARG A 169 -6.90 14.60 -15.75
C ARG A 169 -6.88 13.45 -14.75
N ILE A 170 -6.71 13.76 -13.47
CA ILE A 170 -6.72 12.74 -12.40
C ILE A 170 -8.08 12.08 -12.30
N ILE A 171 -9.18 12.85 -12.36
CA ILE A 171 -10.56 12.34 -12.32
C ILE A 171 -10.82 11.38 -13.48
N GLU A 172 -10.40 11.75 -14.70
CA GLU A 172 -10.55 10.90 -15.88
C GLU A 172 -9.81 9.57 -15.69
N GLY A 173 -8.55 9.59 -15.28
CA GLY A 173 -7.78 8.37 -15.04
C GLY A 173 -8.36 7.50 -13.92
N LEU A 174 -8.78 8.10 -12.82
CA LEU A 174 -9.43 7.36 -11.71
C LEU A 174 -10.77 6.75 -12.14
N GLY A 175 -11.52 7.43 -13.00
CA GLY A 175 -12.77 6.93 -13.60
C GLY A 175 -12.56 5.69 -14.48
N GLU A 176 -11.37 5.55 -15.07
CA GLU A 176 -10.92 4.38 -15.84
C GLU A 176 -10.24 3.32 -14.95
N ALA A 177 -10.35 3.43 -13.62
CA ALA A 177 -9.66 2.60 -12.63
C ALA A 177 -8.12 2.62 -12.76
N LYS A 178 -7.54 3.68 -13.31
CA LYS A 178 -6.10 3.90 -13.43
C LYS A 178 -5.57 4.63 -12.19
N PRO A 179 -4.75 3.96 -11.34
CA PRO A 179 -4.18 4.57 -10.15
C PRO A 179 -3.36 5.84 -10.47
N VAL A 180 -3.35 6.82 -9.57
CA VAL A 180 -2.61 8.08 -9.77
C VAL A 180 -1.13 7.84 -10.05
N ARG A 181 -0.50 6.87 -9.35
CA ARG A 181 0.91 6.46 -9.60
C ARG A 181 1.18 5.98 -11.02
N ALA A 182 0.15 5.53 -11.76
CA ALA A 182 0.25 5.05 -13.12
C ALA A 182 -0.15 6.10 -14.19
N GLN A 183 -0.55 7.30 -13.77
CA GLN A 183 -1.03 8.34 -14.71
C GLN A 183 0.10 9.21 -15.29
N GLY A 184 1.36 8.97 -14.88
CA GLY A 184 2.52 9.69 -15.40
C GLY A 184 2.53 11.18 -15.01
N LEU A 185 2.20 11.48 -13.76
CA LEU A 185 2.27 12.83 -13.22
C LEU A 185 3.73 13.22 -12.95
N GLU A 186 4.08 14.47 -13.25
CA GLU A 186 5.38 15.04 -12.93
C GLU A 186 5.51 15.35 -11.43
N GLU A 187 6.74 15.49 -10.93
CA GLU A 187 7.01 15.74 -9.50
C GLU A 187 6.30 17.01 -9.00
N GLU A 188 6.26 18.06 -9.81
CA GLU A 188 5.59 19.32 -9.50
C GLU A 188 4.07 19.12 -9.36
N GLU A 189 3.46 18.30 -10.22
CA GLU A 189 2.05 17.96 -10.17
C GLU A 189 1.69 17.11 -8.95
N LEU A 190 2.56 16.17 -8.58
CA LEU A 190 2.40 15.37 -7.35
C LEU A 190 2.49 16.26 -6.10
N GLU A 191 3.38 17.25 -6.06
CA GLU A 191 3.47 18.20 -4.94
C GLU A 191 2.20 19.06 -4.83
N MET A 192 1.58 19.47 -5.94
CA MET A 192 0.32 20.24 -5.94
C MET A 192 -0.84 19.48 -5.30
N ILE A 193 -0.89 18.16 -5.44
CA ILE A 193 -1.97 17.31 -4.92
C ILE A 193 -1.60 16.59 -3.62
N LYS A 194 -0.43 16.80 -3.07
CA LYS A 194 0.12 16.10 -1.89
C LYS A 194 -0.81 16.19 -0.67
N GLU A 195 -1.44 17.34 -0.46
CA GLU A 195 -2.39 17.54 0.63
C GLU A 195 -3.63 16.63 0.54
N LEU A 196 -3.96 16.11 -0.65
CA LEU A 196 -5.09 15.21 -0.83
C LEU A 196 -4.83 13.82 -0.25
N THR A 197 -3.57 13.48 0.03
CA THR A 197 -3.16 12.17 0.56
C THR A 197 -3.83 11.01 -0.18
N LEU A 198 -3.76 11.05 -1.53
CA LEU A 198 -4.41 10.06 -2.38
C LEU A 198 -3.83 8.66 -2.14
N LEU A 199 -4.72 7.69 -2.02
CA LEU A 199 -4.38 6.30 -1.75
C LEU A 199 -3.62 5.68 -2.92
N THR A 200 -4.07 5.99 -4.13
CA THR A 200 -3.51 5.45 -5.38
C THR A 200 -2.24 6.16 -5.84
N ALA A 201 -1.85 7.27 -5.19
CA ALA A 201 -0.55 7.92 -5.40
C ALA A 201 0.58 7.26 -4.60
N LYS A 202 0.24 6.48 -3.56
CA LYS A 202 1.25 5.82 -2.71
C LYS A 202 2.01 4.74 -3.48
N PRO A 203 3.31 4.53 -3.18
CA PRO A 203 4.06 3.37 -3.65
C PRO A 203 3.34 2.07 -3.29
N SER A 204 3.29 1.14 -4.24
CA SER A 204 2.65 -0.16 -4.04
C SER A 204 3.57 -1.26 -4.51
N LEU A 205 3.67 -2.33 -3.74
CA LEU A 205 4.35 -3.56 -4.11
C LEU A 205 3.38 -4.74 -4.02
N TYR A 206 3.57 -5.72 -4.88
CA TYR A 206 2.81 -6.96 -4.89
C TYR A 206 3.58 -8.07 -4.21
N VAL A 207 2.91 -8.77 -3.28
CA VAL A 207 3.46 -9.92 -2.57
C VAL A 207 2.70 -11.16 -3.03
N ALA A 208 3.27 -11.88 -3.98
CA ALA A 208 2.72 -13.14 -4.48
C ALA A 208 2.89 -14.23 -3.41
N ASN A 209 1.80 -14.64 -2.78
CA ASN A 209 1.80 -15.73 -1.81
C ASN A 209 1.63 -17.06 -2.54
N ILE A 210 2.67 -17.90 -2.47
CA ILE A 210 2.78 -19.21 -3.15
C ILE A 210 2.76 -20.35 -2.13
N SER A 211 2.66 -21.58 -2.61
CA SER A 211 2.78 -22.77 -1.77
C SER A 211 4.22 -22.97 -1.27
N GLU A 212 4.40 -23.65 -0.12
CA GLU A 212 5.71 -23.92 0.46
C GLU A 212 6.59 -24.73 -0.50
N ASP A 213 6.01 -25.66 -1.24
CA ASP A 213 6.73 -26.50 -2.20
C ASP A 213 7.32 -25.70 -3.38
N GLU A 214 6.76 -24.55 -3.70
CA GLU A 214 7.20 -23.68 -4.81
C GLU A 214 8.22 -22.61 -4.40
N VAL A 215 8.49 -22.44 -3.11
CA VAL A 215 9.42 -21.40 -2.61
C VAL A 215 10.83 -21.53 -3.17
N SER A 216 11.30 -22.77 -3.42
CA SER A 216 12.64 -23.02 -3.98
C SER A 216 12.74 -22.71 -5.48
N ASP A 217 11.63 -22.86 -6.22
CA ASP A 217 11.51 -22.56 -7.65
C ASP A 217 10.07 -22.17 -8.02
N TYR A 218 9.80 -20.89 -8.01
CA TYR A 218 8.51 -20.32 -8.37
C TYR A 218 8.38 -20.00 -9.88
N SER A 219 9.44 -20.26 -10.66
CA SER A 219 9.50 -19.90 -12.08
C SER A 219 8.44 -20.62 -12.95
N SER A 220 7.94 -21.76 -12.46
CA SER A 220 6.87 -22.52 -13.12
C SER A 220 5.45 -22.08 -12.74
N ASN A 221 5.30 -21.21 -11.71
CA ASN A 221 4.00 -20.77 -11.24
C ASN A 221 3.39 -19.72 -12.19
N GLU A 222 2.32 -20.10 -12.90
CA GLU A 222 1.66 -19.23 -13.88
C GLU A 222 0.95 -18.03 -13.22
N TYR A 223 0.53 -18.13 -11.97
CA TYR A 223 -0.06 -16.99 -11.24
C TYR A 223 1.01 -15.92 -10.96
N VAL A 224 2.21 -16.35 -10.55
CA VAL A 224 3.33 -15.43 -10.29
C VAL A 224 3.75 -14.71 -11.57
N LYS A 225 3.90 -15.42 -12.69
CA LYS A 225 4.24 -14.80 -13.98
C LYS A 225 3.25 -13.71 -14.38
N ARG A 226 1.96 -13.98 -14.23
CA ARG A 226 0.91 -12.99 -14.52
C ARG A 226 1.01 -11.75 -13.62
N VAL A 227 1.38 -11.93 -12.34
CA VAL A 227 1.60 -10.80 -11.43
C VAL A 227 2.84 -10.01 -11.82
N GLU A 228 3.94 -10.68 -12.21
CA GLU A 228 5.17 -10.05 -12.69
C GLU A 228 4.94 -9.23 -13.97
N GLU A 229 4.14 -9.76 -14.90
CA GLU A 229 3.77 -9.05 -16.15
C GLU A 229 2.88 -7.82 -15.88
N TYR A 230 2.08 -7.88 -14.83
CA TYR A 230 1.19 -6.78 -14.46
C TYR A 230 1.93 -5.65 -13.71
N ALA A 231 2.98 -5.96 -12.96
CA ALA A 231 3.71 -5.04 -12.08
C ALA A 231 4.62 -4.08 -12.83
#